data_65071a2fe2cfe49e3a86d834babfecf6
#
_entry.id   65071a2fe2cfe49e3a86d834babfecf6
#
_cell.length_a   1.000
_cell.length_b   1.000
_cell.length_c   1.000
_cell.angle_alpha   90.00
_cell.angle_beta   90.00
_cell.angle_gamma   90.00
#
_symmetry.space_group_name_H-M   'P 1'
#
loop_
_entity.id
_entity.type
_entity.pdbx_description
1 polymer ?
#
loop_
_entity_poly.entity_id
_entity_poly.type
_entity_poly.pdbx_seq_one_letter_code
_entity_poly.pdbx_strand_id
1 'polypeptide(L)'
;MSNQNKLFDALYQNAEMGTSSIKQIFPKVSDTKLKNELRKQLANYQGQENMIIGSMRAHNQKPQPLSKTAKLMSKMGICFNCAKDKSTEHIAEMLIQGTNMGIIKINKALNHTVTASPKLVQEAKDMLTKEQAYIDNLKGYL
;
A
#
# COMPACT_ATOMS: atom_id res chain seq x y z
N MET A 1 -5.19 -18.51 14.37
CA MET A 1 -5.51 -17.17 13.87
C MET A 1 -6.75 -17.21 13.00
N SER A 2 -7.72 -16.34 13.24
CA SER A 2 -8.88 -16.26 12.38
C SER A 2 -8.50 -15.69 11.00
N ASN A 3 -9.25 -16.06 9.98
CA ASN A 3 -9.04 -15.51 8.63
C ASN A 3 -9.25 -14.00 8.60
N GLN A 4 -10.13 -13.47 9.47
CA GLN A 4 -10.35 -12.03 9.61
C GLN A 4 -9.08 -11.29 10.05
N ASN A 5 -8.31 -11.88 10.97
CA ASN A 5 -7.05 -11.30 11.41
C ASN A 5 -6.04 -11.20 10.26
N LYS A 6 -5.99 -12.20 9.40
CA LYS A 6 -5.14 -12.16 8.21
C LYS A 6 -5.53 -11.05 7.24
N LEU A 7 -6.83 -10.81 7.09
CA LEU A 7 -7.31 -9.71 6.26
C LEU A 7 -6.93 -8.36 6.87
N PHE A 8 -7.12 -8.16 8.17
CA PHE A 8 -6.65 -6.96 8.86
C PHE A 8 -5.16 -6.73 8.64
N ASP A 9 -4.35 -7.77 8.83
CA ASP A 9 -2.90 -7.67 8.65
C ASP A 9 -2.54 -7.28 7.21
N ALA A 10 -3.20 -7.86 6.22
CA ALA A 10 -2.96 -7.54 4.82
C ALA A 10 -3.26 -6.08 4.50
N LEU A 11 -4.38 -5.56 5.00
CA LEU A 11 -4.77 -4.17 4.79
C LEU A 11 -3.81 -3.20 5.49
N TYR A 12 -3.47 -3.49 6.75
CA TYR A 12 -2.54 -2.68 7.52
C TYR A 12 -1.16 -2.64 6.86
N GLN A 13 -0.62 -3.80 6.50
CA GLN A 13 0.70 -3.90 5.87
C GLN A 13 0.73 -3.20 4.51
N ASN A 14 -0.36 -3.26 3.75
CA ASN A 14 -0.43 -2.54 2.47
C ASN A 14 -0.36 -1.02 2.67
N ALA A 15 -1.12 -0.49 3.62
CA ALA A 15 -1.12 0.94 3.92
C ALA A 15 0.25 1.42 4.41
N GLU A 16 0.88 0.67 5.31
CA GLU A 16 2.24 0.95 5.79
C GLU A 16 3.26 0.92 4.66
N MET A 17 3.18 -0.08 3.80
CA MET A 17 4.10 -0.23 2.68
C MET A 17 3.96 0.91 1.68
N GLY A 18 2.72 1.32 1.40
CA GLY A 18 2.44 2.47 0.55
C GLY A 18 3.04 3.76 1.12
N THR A 19 2.80 4.02 2.40
CA THR A 19 3.35 5.16 3.11
C THR A 19 4.88 5.19 3.02
N SER A 20 5.50 4.08 3.34
CA SER A 20 6.97 3.97 3.39
C SER A 20 7.60 4.08 2.01
N SER A 21 7.02 3.43 1.01
CA SER A 21 7.51 3.47 -0.36
C SER A 21 7.48 4.89 -0.94
N ILE A 22 6.39 5.61 -0.70
CA ILE A 22 6.26 6.98 -1.18
C ILE A 22 7.27 7.88 -0.46
N LYS A 23 7.42 7.74 0.86
CA LYS A 23 8.41 8.53 1.61
C LYS A 23 9.84 8.30 1.12
N GLN A 24 10.17 7.07 0.74
CA GLN A 24 11.51 6.74 0.23
C GLN A 24 11.76 7.33 -1.17
N ILE A 25 10.77 7.28 -2.05
CA ILE A 25 10.97 7.72 -3.44
C ILE A 25 10.77 9.22 -3.61
N PHE A 26 9.97 9.85 -2.77
CA PHE A 26 9.57 11.26 -2.91
C PHE A 26 10.74 12.22 -3.10
N PRO A 27 11.85 12.11 -2.34
CA PRO A 27 12.99 13.03 -2.54
C PRO A 27 13.67 12.90 -3.90
N LYS A 28 13.44 11.80 -4.60
CA LYS A 28 14.05 11.53 -5.92
C LYS A 28 13.17 11.98 -7.09
N VAL A 29 11.94 12.40 -6.80
CA VAL A 29 10.97 12.81 -7.82
C VAL A 29 11.24 14.26 -8.19
N SER A 30 11.47 14.55 -9.47
CA SER A 30 11.66 15.91 -9.98
C SER A 30 10.40 16.51 -10.60
N ASP A 31 9.52 15.67 -11.14
CA ASP A 31 8.29 16.12 -11.79
C ASP A 31 7.27 16.62 -10.75
N THR A 32 6.84 17.88 -10.92
CA THR A 32 5.93 18.54 -9.97
C THR A 32 4.55 17.87 -9.93
N LYS A 33 4.04 17.44 -11.08
CA LYS A 33 2.72 16.77 -11.15
C LYS A 33 2.76 15.42 -10.46
N LEU A 34 3.82 14.65 -10.67
CA LEU A 34 4.01 13.37 -10.00
C LEU A 34 4.16 13.57 -8.49
N LYS A 35 4.92 14.58 -8.05
CA LYS A 35 4.99 14.91 -6.61
C LYS A 35 3.62 15.17 -6.01
N ASN A 36 2.77 15.92 -6.70
CA ASN A 36 1.43 16.23 -6.22
C ASN A 36 0.55 14.97 -6.13
N GLU A 37 0.65 14.09 -7.12
CA GLU A 37 -0.05 12.80 -7.09
C GLU A 37 0.43 11.95 -5.89
N LEU A 38 1.73 11.88 -5.65
CA LEU A 38 2.29 11.11 -4.55
C LEU A 38 1.92 11.68 -3.18
N ARG A 39 1.80 13.02 -3.05
CA ARG A 39 1.28 13.63 -1.81
C ARG A 39 -0.14 13.18 -1.51
N LYS A 40 -1.00 13.11 -2.52
CA LYS A 40 -2.38 12.64 -2.37
C LYS A 40 -2.41 11.16 -1.97
N GLN A 41 -1.62 10.33 -2.63
CA GLN A 41 -1.52 8.91 -2.29
C GLN A 41 -1.00 8.71 -0.87
N LEU A 42 0.02 9.47 -0.47
CA LEU A 42 0.59 9.40 0.89
C LEU A 42 -0.47 9.73 1.94
N ALA A 43 -1.21 10.81 1.76
CA ALA A 43 -2.28 11.20 2.68
C ALA A 43 -3.35 10.12 2.79
N ASN A 44 -3.72 9.49 1.67
CA ASN A 44 -4.68 8.39 1.64
C ASN A 44 -4.15 7.16 2.38
N TYR A 45 -2.91 6.77 2.17
CA TYR A 45 -2.31 5.62 2.88
C TYR A 45 -2.23 5.86 4.39
N GLN A 46 -1.86 7.06 4.82
CA GLN A 46 -1.84 7.43 6.24
C GLN A 46 -3.23 7.39 6.87
N GLY A 47 -4.24 7.86 6.15
CA GLY A 47 -5.64 7.77 6.56
C GLY A 47 -6.11 6.31 6.66
N GLN A 48 -5.73 5.47 5.71
CA GLN A 48 -6.04 4.04 5.75
C GLN A 48 -5.37 3.33 6.93
N GLU A 49 -4.10 3.64 7.22
CA GLU A 49 -3.42 3.11 8.42
C GLU A 49 -4.20 3.41 9.68
N ASN A 50 -4.58 4.67 9.88
CA ASN A 50 -5.32 5.09 11.07
C ASN A 50 -6.68 4.38 11.18
N MET A 51 -7.39 4.27 10.07
CA MET A 51 -8.69 3.60 10.02
C MET A 51 -8.56 2.12 10.37
N ILE A 52 -7.59 1.44 9.80
CA ILE A 52 -7.39 -0.01 10.03
C ILE A 52 -6.92 -0.25 11.47
N ILE A 53 -6.03 0.57 12.02
CA ILE A 53 -5.62 0.49 13.41
C ILE A 53 -6.83 0.62 14.34
N GLY A 54 -7.72 1.57 14.07
CA GLY A 54 -8.97 1.73 14.83
C GLY A 54 -9.84 0.49 14.77
N SER A 55 -10.02 -0.09 13.60
CA SER A 55 -10.79 -1.34 13.41
C SER A 55 -10.15 -2.53 14.11
N MET A 56 -8.82 -2.65 14.04
CA MET A 56 -8.07 -3.70 14.73
C MET A 56 -8.24 -3.61 16.24
N ARG A 57 -8.15 -2.40 16.82
CA ARG A 57 -8.38 -2.18 18.25
C ARG A 57 -9.78 -2.57 18.68
N ALA A 58 -10.79 -2.25 17.87
CA ALA A 58 -12.17 -2.62 18.14
C ALA A 58 -12.39 -4.14 18.18
N HIS A 59 -11.52 -4.92 17.52
CA HIS A 59 -11.54 -6.38 17.50
C HIS A 59 -10.45 -7.00 18.38
N ASN A 60 -9.85 -6.23 19.31
CA ASN A 60 -8.77 -6.67 20.20
C ASN A 60 -7.57 -7.26 19.47
N GLN A 61 -7.31 -6.79 18.26
CA GLN A 61 -6.15 -7.19 17.48
C GLN A 61 -5.10 -6.09 17.53
N LYS A 62 -3.86 -6.47 17.81
CA LYS A 62 -2.72 -5.54 17.75
C LYS A 62 -2.13 -5.53 16.34
N PRO A 63 -1.75 -4.36 15.81
CA PRO A 63 -0.99 -4.31 14.57
C PRO A 63 0.29 -5.15 14.70
N GLN A 64 0.57 -5.96 13.68
CA GLN A 64 1.78 -6.77 13.66
C GLN A 64 3.02 -5.87 13.53
N PRO A 65 4.10 -6.15 14.26
CA PRO A 65 5.34 -5.38 14.10
C PRO A 65 5.87 -5.47 12.67
N LEU A 66 6.50 -4.41 12.24
CA LEU A 66 7.05 -4.21 10.89
C LEU A 66 8.06 -5.25 10.41
N SER A 67 8.46 -6.24 11.23
CA SER A 67 9.57 -7.14 10.91
C SER A 67 9.41 -7.92 9.60
N LYS A 68 8.19 -8.35 9.26
CA LYS A 68 7.91 -9.00 7.97
C LYS A 68 7.77 -8.00 6.82
N THR A 69 7.21 -6.85 7.13
CA THR A 69 7.03 -5.76 6.19
C THR A 69 8.36 -5.07 5.91
N ALA A 70 9.24 -4.96 6.92
CA ALA A 70 10.57 -4.40 6.78
C ALA A 70 11.43 -5.17 5.77
N LYS A 71 11.31 -6.50 5.68
CA LYS A 71 12.00 -7.30 4.65
C LYS A 71 11.49 -6.99 3.25
N LEU A 72 10.19 -6.81 3.09
CA LEU A 72 9.60 -6.45 1.81
C LEU A 72 9.98 -5.03 1.41
N MET A 73 9.98 -4.12 2.37
CA MET A 73 10.38 -2.73 2.19
C MET A 73 11.87 -2.60 1.88
N SER A 74 12.71 -3.43 2.48
CA SER A 74 14.13 -3.50 2.14
C SER A 74 14.34 -3.89 0.69
N LYS A 75 13.56 -4.82 0.16
CA LYS A 75 13.60 -5.19 -1.25
C LYS A 75 13.13 -4.06 -2.16
N MET A 76 12.05 -3.38 -1.82
CA MET A 76 11.57 -2.20 -2.55
C MET A 76 12.55 -1.03 -2.39
N GLY A 77 13.07 -0.80 -1.20
CA GLY A 77 14.07 0.22 -0.93
C GLY A 77 15.37 -0.03 -1.71
N ILE A 78 15.79 -1.28 -1.84
CA ILE A 78 16.93 -1.67 -2.68
C ILE A 78 16.63 -1.35 -4.15
N CYS A 79 15.42 -1.67 -4.63
CA CYS A 79 15.01 -1.33 -5.99
C CYS A 79 15.03 0.18 -6.24
N PHE A 80 14.49 0.98 -5.31
CA PHE A 80 14.50 2.44 -5.43
C PHE A 80 15.90 3.04 -5.30
N ASN A 81 16.73 2.52 -4.37
CA ASN A 81 18.06 3.04 -4.11
C ASN A 81 19.09 2.59 -5.16
N CYS A 82 18.93 1.39 -5.71
CA CYS A 82 19.83 0.86 -6.75
C CYS A 82 19.41 1.28 -8.15
N ALA A 83 18.24 1.87 -8.33
CA ALA A 83 17.79 2.36 -9.63
C ALA A 83 18.70 3.51 -10.08
N LYS A 84 19.51 3.25 -11.10
CA LYS A 84 20.34 4.28 -11.74
C LYS A 84 19.46 5.25 -12.51
N ASP A 85 18.33 4.79 -13.02
CA ASP A 85 17.36 5.60 -13.75
C ASP A 85 16.35 6.18 -12.78
N LYS A 86 16.44 7.50 -12.58
CA LYS A 86 15.52 8.30 -11.75
C LYS A 86 14.52 9.06 -12.60
N SER A 87 14.32 8.65 -13.86
CA SER A 87 13.34 9.28 -14.74
C SER A 87 11.94 9.15 -14.16
N THR A 88 11.08 10.10 -14.48
CA THR A 88 9.67 10.07 -14.09
C THR A 88 8.99 8.79 -14.56
N GLU A 89 9.27 8.36 -15.79
CA GLU A 89 8.77 7.10 -16.35
C GLU A 89 9.15 5.90 -15.51
N HIS A 90 10.42 5.76 -15.15
CA HIS A 90 10.91 4.61 -14.37
C HIS A 90 10.35 4.60 -12.95
N ILE A 91 10.27 5.78 -12.32
CA ILE A 91 9.66 5.91 -10.99
C ILE A 91 8.19 5.49 -11.03
N ALA A 92 7.43 5.96 -12.02
CA ALA A 92 6.03 5.56 -12.19
C ALA A 92 5.90 4.05 -12.40
N GLU A 93 6.76 3.46 -13.21
CA GLU A 93 6.78 2.01 -13.45
C GLU A 93 6.99 1.22 -12.15
N MET A 94 7.98 1.60 -11.34
CA MET A 94 8.26 0.95 -10.06
C MET A 94 7.08 1.07 -9.09
N LEU A 95 6.45 2.24 -9.03
CA LEU A 95 5.30 2.47 -8.16
C LEU A 95 4.08 1.66 -8.60
N ILE A 96 3.85 1.54 -9.90
CA ILE A 96 2.78 0.70 -10.46
C ILE A 96 3.00 -0.77 -10.09
N GLN A 97 4.22 -1.26 -10.23
CA GLN A 97 4.57 -2.64 -9.87
C GLN A 97 4.31 -2.89 -8.38
N GLY A 98 4.76 -1.99 -7.51
CA GLY A 98 4.55 -2.10 -6.07
C GLY A 98 3.08 -2.06 -5.68
N THR A 99 2.31 -1.17 -6.27
CA THR A 99 0.86 -1.06 -6.04
C THR A 99 0.13 -2.32 -6.49
N ASN A 100 0.51 -2.87 -7.63
CA ASN A 100 -0.07 -4.10 -8.15
C ASN A 100 0.20 -5.30 -7.23
N MET A 101 1.40 -5.39 -6.65
CA MET A 101 1.70 -6.41 -5.64
C MET A 101 0.79 -6.30 -4.42
N GLY A 102 0.50 -5.09 -3.98
CA GLY A 102 -0.44 -4.83 -2.89
C GLY A 102 -1.86 -5.30 -3.22
N ILE A 103 -2.33 -5.01 -4.42
CA ILE A 103 -3.65 -5.45 -4.91
C ILE A 103 -3.74 -6.98 -4.87
N ILE A 104 -2.71 -7.68 -5.33
CA ILE A 104 -2.68 -9.14 -5.33
C ILE A 104 -2.78 -9.68 -3.89
N LYS A 105 -2.03 -9.12 -2.96
CA LYS A 105 -2.04 -9.56 -1.56
C LYS A 105 -3.40 -9.34 -0.90
N ILE A 106 -4.01 -8.19 -1.11
CA ILE A 106 -5.35 -7.90 -0.55
C ILE A 106 -6.38 -8.85 -1.14
N ASN A 107 -6.37 -9.07 -2.44
CA ASN A 107 -7.30 -10.00 -3.08
C ASN A 107 -7.13 -11.43 -2.57
N LYS A 108 -5.91 -11.90 -2.40
CA LYS A 108 -5.65 -13.22 -1.82
C LYS A 108 -6.22 -13.34 -0.41
N ALA A 109 -5.95 -12.36 0.44
CA ALA A 109 -6.47 -12.35 1.81
C ALA A 109 -8.00 -12.31 1.82
N LEU A 110 -8.60 -11.49 0.98
CA LEU A 110 -10.06 -11.35 0.88
C LEU A 110 -10.71 -12.65 0.40
N ASN A 111 -10.14 -13.30 -0.62
CA ASN A 111 -10.66 -14.54 -1.17
C ASN A 111 -10.56 -15.71 -0.19
N HIS A 112 -9.59 -15.69 0.71
CA HIS A 112 -9.39 -16.74 1.73
C HIS A 112 -10.09 -16.43 3.04
N THR A 113 -10.80 -15.30 3.16
CA THR A 113 -11.49 -14.90 4.38
C THR A 113 -12.97 -15.26 4.28
N VAL A 114 -13.39 -16.24 5.08
CA VAL A 114 -14.78 -16.75 5.06
C VAL A 114 -15.65 -16.02 6.10
N THR A 115 -15.05 -15.49 7.16
CA THR A 115 -15.78 -15.03 8.36
C THR A 115 -15.56 -13.54 8.67
N ALA A 116 -15.12 -12.74 7.71
CA ALA A 116 -14.92 -11.31 7.93
C ALA A 116 -16.27 -10.58 8.07
N SER A 117 -16.29 -9.54 8.92
CA SER A 117 -17.45 -8.66 9.02
C SER A 117 -17.71 -7.95 7.70
N PRO A 118 -18.97 -7.64 7.38
CA PRO A 118 -19.29 -6.88 6.16
C PRO A 118 -18.54 -5.54 6.07
N LYS A 119 -18.32 -4.89 7.20
CA LYS A 119 -17.56 -3.64 7.28
C LYS A 119 -16.11 -3.84 6.83
N LEU A 120 -15.45 -4.89 7.32
CA LEU A 120 -14.06 -5.18 6.96
C LEU A 120 -13.93 -5.53 5.47
N VAL A 121 -14.87 -6.31 4.94
CA VAL A 121 -14.92 -6.63 3.51
C VAL A 121 -15.05 -5.35 2.68
N GLN A 122 -15.92 -4.43 3.12
CA GLN A 122 -16.11 -3.16 2.41
C GLN A 122 -14.85 -2.29 2.47
N GLU A 123 -14.18 -2.22 3.61
CA GLU A 123 -12.90 -1.51 3.76
C GLU A 123 -11.85 -2.07 2.79
N ALA A 124 -11.77 -3.40 2.67
CA ALA A 124 -10.86 -4.06 1.73
C ALA A 124 -11.18 -3.69 0.27
N LYS A 125 -12.45 -3.72 -0.09
CA LYS A 125 -12.89 -3.36 -1.45
C LYS A 125 -12.63 -1.88 -1.76
N ASP A 126 -12.84 -1.00 -0.79
CA ASP A 126 -12.55 0.43 -0.95
C ASP A 126 -11.04 0.67 -1.16
N MET A 127 -10.20 -0.04 -0.42
CA MET A 127 -8.75 0.03 -0.62
C MET A 127 -8.35 -0.47 -2.00
N LEU A 128 -8.91 -1.57 -2.46
CA LEU A 128 -8.64 -2.09 -3.82
C LEU A 128 -9.03 -1.08 -4.90
N THR A 129 -10.16 -0.42 -4.74
CA THR A 129 -10.62 0.62 -5.68
C THR A 129 -9.62 1.78 -5.74
N LYS A 130 -9.14 2.24 -4.58
CA LYS A 130 -8.16 3.31 -4.51
C LYS A 130 -6.81 2.90 -5.10
N GLU A 131 -6.35 1.69 -4.81
CA GLU A 131 -5.10 1.15 -5.37
C GLU A 131 -5.16 1.12 -6.91
N GLN A 132 -6.27 0.68 -7.47
CA GLN A 132 -6.44 0.67 -8.92
C GLN A 132 -6.43 2.10 -9.49
N ALA A 133 -7.05 3.05 -8.80
CA ALA A 133 -7.02 4.45 -9.20
C ALA A 133 -5.60 5.02 -9.18
N TYR A 134 -4.78 4.64 -8.21
CA TYR A 134 -3.38 5.05 -8.16
C TYR A 134 -2.60 4.54 -9.37
N ILE A 135 -2.79 3.28 -9.75
CA ILE A 135 -2.18 2.73 -10.96
C ILE A 135 -2.62 3.53 -12.19
N ASP A 136 -3.92 3.78 -12.33
CA ASP A 136 -4.47 4.50 -13.47
C ASP A 136 -3.90 5.91 -13.56
N ASN A 137 -3.74 6.59 -12.42
CA ASN A 137 -3.15 7.93 -12.36
C ASN A 137 -1.66 7.91 -12.71
N LEU A 138 -0.93 6.86 -12.31
CA LEU A 138 0.50 6.74 -12.60
C LEU A 138 0.79 6.37 -14.06
N LYS A 139 -0.13 5.73 -14.75
CA LYS A 139 0.03 5.36 -16.16
C LYS A 139 0.33 6.57 -17.06
N GLY A 140 -0.19 7.73 -16.73
CA GLY A 140 0.06 8.95 -17.50
C GLY A 140 1.50 9.41 -17.52
N TYR A 141 2.35 8.85 -16.66
CA TYR A 141 3.77 9.20 -16.56
C TYR A 141 4.69 8.19 -17.26
N LEU A 142 4.12 7.12 -17.80
CA LEU A 142 4.88 6.10 -18.56
C LEU A 142 5.27 6.58 -19.95
#